data_29324b3da3c7f6ce6cd7b045be5301dc
#
_entry.id   29324b3da3c7f6ce6cd7b045be5301dc
#
_cell.length_a   1.000
_cell.length_b   1.000
_cell.length_c   1.000
_cell.angle_alpha   90.00
_cell.angle_beta   90.00
_cell.angle_gamma   90.00
#
_symmetry.space_group_name_H-M   'P 1'
#
loop_
_entity.id
_entity.type
_entity.pdbx_description
1 polymer ?
#
loop_
_entity_poly.entity_id
_entity_poly.type
_entity_poly.pdbx_seq_one_letter_code
_entity_poly.pdbx_strand_id
1 'polypeptide(L)'
;ICACLVGSEMCIRDRMNTKLIIHIVISLISLSGLIVYYYAFLLGYKKHNSQLKKQSKLPEKLYFMSTYPALIWYVLPFIEQPRMHGIYDWLNGEFVFFNVLYIPVSFLLFVYFFGIWGKKSVSQNIEATKSAFYAPSKLLTEGIYARVQHPMIIGDILGHFSLVLLTGGIYTCILFPIYVFIDLFMIKIQVK
;
A
#
# COMPACT_ATOMS: atom_id res chain seq x y z
N ILE A 1 36.89 -24.77 -19.41
CA ILE A 1 36.53 -24.21 -18.09
C ILE A 1 35.99 -22.78 -18.26
N CYS A 2 36.55 -21.91 -19.15
CA CYS A 2 36.08 -20.56 -19.37
C CYS A 2 34.64 -20.44 -20.00
N ALA A 3 34.27 -21.40 -20.86
CA ALA A 3 32.95 -21.36 -21.51
C ALA A 3 31.77 -21.56 -20.55
N CYS A 4 31.95 -22.32 -19.47
CA CYS A 4 30.93 -22.52 -18.44
C CYS A 4 30.70 -21.28 -17.56
N LEU A 5 31.73 -20.48 -17.30
CA LEU A 5 31.62 -19.25 -16.52
C LEU A 5 30.87 -18.17 -17.27
N VAL A 6 31.15 -17.96 -18.56
CA VAL A 6 30.45 -16.97 -19.40
C VAL A 6 28.98 -17.32 -19.56
N GLY A 7 28.64 -18.61 -19.69
CA GLY A 7 27.24 -19.05 -19.75
C GLY A 7 26.47 -18.83 -18.42
N SER A 8 27.14 -19.01 -17.29
CA SER A 8 26.52 -18.76 -15.98
C SER A 8 26.25 -17.29 -15.70
N GLU A 9 27.17 -16.40 -16.05
CA GLU A 9 26.97 -14.95 -15.88
C GLU A 9 25.88 -14.39 -16.79
N MET A 10 25.79 -14.88 -18.02
CA MET A 10 24.72 -14.49 -18.95
C MET A 10 23.36 -14.96 -18.44
N CYS A 11 23.26 -16.19 -17.95
CA CYS A 11 22.03 -16.75 -17.38
C CYS A 11 21.58 -16.03 -16.10
N ILE A 12 22.51 -15.60 -15.24
CA ILE A 12 22.22 -14.81 -14.04
C ILE A 12 21.70 -13.42 -14.43
N ARG A 13 22.35 -12.77 -15.38
CA ARG A 13 21.95 -11.43 -15.88
C ARG A 13 20.55 -11.45 -16.48
N ASP A 14 20.24 -12.45 -17.30
CA ASP A 14 18.93 -12.59 -17.94
C ASP A 14 17.83 -12.87 -16.90
N ARG A 15 18.12 -13.66 -15.89
CA ARG A 15 17.19 -13.92 -14.78
C ARG A 15 16.94 -12.67 -13.94
N MET A 16 17.96 -11.88 -13.67
CA MET A 16 17.79 -10.60 -12.96
C MET A 16 16.96 -9.60 -13.76
N ASN A 17 17.19 -9.49 -15.07
CA ASN A 17 16.41 -8.61 -15.94
C ASN A 17 14.94 -9.02 -15.99
N THR A 18 14.66 -10.31 -16.09
CA THR A 18 13.27 -10.84 -16.10
C THR A 18 12.54 -10.51 -14.80
N LYS A 19 13.19 -10.68 -13.63
CA LYS A 19 12.59 -10.36 -12.33
C LYS A 19 12.30 -8.87 -12.19
N LEU A 20 13.20 -8.02 -12.64
CA LEU A 20 13.00 -6.57 -12.64
C LEU A 20 11.81 -6.18 -13.53
N ILE A 21 11.71 -6.73 -14.73
CA ILE A 21 10.59 -6.48 -15.65
C ILE A 21 9.26 -6.88 -15.02
N ILE A 22 9.19 -8.08 -14.43
CA ILE A 22 7.99 -8.55 -13.73
C ILE A 22 7.61 -7.58 -12.61
N HIS A 23 8.57 -7.15 -11.80
CA HIS A 23 8.32 -6.21 -10.71
C HIS A 23 7.82 -4.86 -11.21
N ILE A 24 8.40 -4.34 -12.30
CA ILE A 24 7.94 -3.10 -12.94
C ILE A 24 6.51 -3.23 -13.45
N VAL A 25 6.18 -4.32 -14.17
CA VAL A 25 4.83 -4.53 -14.70
C VAL A 25 3.80 -4.61 -13.56
N ILE A 26 4.07 -5.38 -12.52
CA ILE A 26 3.17 -5.52 -11.37
C ILE A 26 3.03 -4.17 -10.64
N SER A 27 4.12 -3.42 -10.50
CA SER A 27 4.10 -2.08 -9.90
C SER A 27 3.26 -1.09 -10.71
N LEU A 28 3.36 -1.10 -12.03
CA LEU A 28 2.53 -0.26 -12.90
C LEU A 28 1.05 -0.61 -12.81
N ILE A 29 0.71 -1.90 -12.74
CA ILE A 29 -0.68 -2.36 -12.54
C ILE A 29 -1.19 -1.86 -11.19
N SER A 30 -0.40 -2.00 -10.12
CA SER A 30 -0.77 -1.55 -8.79
C SER A 30 -0.96 -0.02 -8.71
N LEU A 31 -0.02 0.75 -9.26
CA LEU A 31 -0.11 2.22 -9.31
C LEU A 31 -1.31 2.69 -10.13
N SER A 32 -1.57 2.07 -11.27
CA SER A 32 -2.76 2.41 -12.07
C SER A 32 -4.05 2.11 -11.30
N GLY A 33 -4.11 0.99 -10.60
CA GLY A 33 -5.22 0.63 -9.72
C GLY A 33 -5.42 1.66 -8.61
N LEU A 34 -4.35 2.10 -7.97
CA LEU A 34 -4.39 3.10 -6.90
C LEU A 34 -4.91 4.46 -7.43
N ILE A 35 -4.44 4.91 -8.59
CA ILE A 35 -4.90 6.15 -9.23
C ILE A 35 -6.40 6.07 -9.57
N VAL A 36 -6.85 4.96 -10.16
CA VAL A 36 -8.28 4.76 -10.48
C VAL A 36 -9.12 4.67 -9.20
N TYR A 37 -8.62 4.02 -8.17
CA TYR A 37 -9.26 3.93 -6.85
C TYR A 37 -9.52 5.33 -6.26
N TYR A 38 -8.49 6.17 -6.21
CA TYR A 38 -8.64 7.52 -5.70
C TYR A 38 -9.49 8.42 -6.60
N TYR A 39 -9.39 8.27 -7.91
CA TYR A 39 -10.24 9.00 -8.85
C TYR A 39 -11.72 8.66 -8.65
N ALA A 40 -12.04 7.37 -8.50
CA ALA A 40 -13.39 6.91 -8.21
C ALA A 40 -13.92 7.46 -6.87
N PHE A 41 -13.05 7.48 -5.85
CA PHE A 41 -13.37 8.07 -4.55
C PHE A 41 -13.70 9.57 -4.66
N LEU A 42 -12.90 10.34 -5.38
CA LEU A 42 -13.15 11.77 -5.62
C LEU A 42 -14.45 12.03 -6.38
N LEU A 43 -14.77 11.21 -7.38
CA LEU A 43 -16.03 11.30 -8.10
C LEU A 43 -17.21 11.03 -7.17
N GLY A 44 -17.10 10.03 -6.29
CA GLY A 44 -18.11 9.72 -5.29
C GLY A 44 -18.30 10.87 -4.29
N TYR A 45 -17.20 11.43 -3.81
CA TYR A 45 -17.20 12.56 -2.87
C TYR A 45 -17.86 13.81 -3.46
N LYS A 46 -17.44 14.24 -4.65
CA LYS A 46 -18.03 15.40 -5.35
C LYS A 46 -19.53 15.22 -5.58
N LYS A 47 -19.94 14.01 -5.91
CA LYS A 47 -21.32 13.68 -6.20
C LYS A 47 -22.22 13.70 -4.96
N HIS A 48 -21.71 13.24 -3.82
CA HIS A 48 -22.43 13.28 -2.55
C HIS A 48 -22.72 14.72 -2.14
N ASN A 49 -21.77 15.63 -2.34
CA ASN A 49 -21.91 17.05 -2.00
C ASN A 49 -22.82 17.84 -2.95
N SER A 50 -23.06 17.36 -4.17
CA SER A 50 -23.83 18.10 -5.19
C SER A 50 -25.34 17.85 -5.17
N GLN A 51 -25.88 17.07 -4.24
CA GLN A 51 -27.32 16.72 -4.11
C GLN A 51 -28.00 16.21 -5.41
N LEU A 52 -27.23 15.71 -6.37
CA LEU A 52 -27.77 15.24 -7.64
C LEU A 52 -28.57 13.95 -7.48
N LYS A 53 -29.90 14.06 -7.61
CA LYS A 53 -30.89 13.00 -7.40
C LYS A 53 -30.74 11.75 -8.29
N LYS A 54 -30.00 11.81 -9.39
CA LYS A 54 -29.83 10.67 -10.30
C LYS A 54 -28.40 10.10 -10.19
N GLN A 55 -28.22 9.16 -9.26
CA GLN A 55 -26.92 8.59 -8.97
C GLN A 55 -26.52 7.51 -10.00
N SER A 56 -25.53 7.81 -10.86
CA SER A 56 -24.91 6.75 -11.64
C SER A 56 -24.08 5.84 -10.70
N LYS A 57 -24.15 4.53 -10.85
CA LYS A 57 -23.36 3.56 -10.06
C LYS A 57 -21.91 3.45 -10.53
N LEU A 58 -21.50 4.25 -11.53
CA LEU A 58 -20.17 4.16 -12.13
C LEU A 58 -19.02 4.42 -11.14
N PRO A 59 -19.04 5.47 -10.29
CA PRO A 59 -17.96 5.68 -9.32
C PRO A 59 -17.80 4.52 -8.35
N GLU A 60 -18.90 3.92 -7.89
CA GLU A 60 -18.90 2.79 -6.97
C GLU A 60 -18.30 1.54 -7.63
N LYS A 61 -18.70 1.26 -8.89
CA LYS A 61 -18.12 0.16 -9.67
C LYS A 61 -16.62 0.34 -9.89
N LEU A 62 -16.18 1.55 -10.30
CA LEU A 62 -14.75 1.84 -10.49
C LEU A 62 -13.97 1.68 -9.19
N TYR A 63 -14.52 2.14 -8.07
CA TYR A 63 -13.92 1.97 -6.75
C TYR A 63 -13.68 0.50 -6.42
N PHE A 64 -14.72 -0.33 -6.52
CA PHE A 64 -14.58 -1.76 -6.23
C PHE A 64 -13.65 -2.48 -7.20
N MET A 65 -13.73 -2.21 -8.50
CA MET A 65 -12.86 -2.83 -9.50
C MET A 65 -11.39 -2.45 -9.32
N SER A 66 -11.10 -1.24 -8.91
CA SER A 66 -9.72 -0.76 -8.70
C SER A 66 -9.14 -1.14 -7.34
N THR A 67 -9.95 -1.57 -6.40
CA THR A 67 -9.49 -2.04 -5.08
C THR A 67 -8.52 -3.21 -5.20
N TYR A 68 -8.82 -4.19 -6.05
CA TYR A 68 -7.94 -5.37 -6.21
C TYR A 68 -6.56 -5.01 -6.76
N PRO A 69 -6.41 -4.27 -7.88
CA PRO A 69 -5.10 -3.81 -8.33
C PRO A 69 -4.39 -2.94 -7.30
N ALA A 70 -5.10 -2.08 -6.56
CA ALA A 70 -4.50 -1.29 -5.50
C ALA A 70 -3.95 -2.16 -4.35
N LEU A 71 -4.65 -3.23 -3.96
CA LEU A 71 -4.19 -4.16 -2.93
C LEU A 71 -2.91 -4.94 -3.31
N ILE A 72 -2.58 -5.05 -4.59
CA ILE A 72 -1.32 -5.65 -5.06
C ILE A 72 -0.13 -4.91 -4.43
N TRP A 73 -0.29 -3.64 -4.08
CA TRP A 73 0.72 -2.84 -3.39
C TRP A 73 1.23 -3.50 -2.11
N TYR A 74 0.36 -4.18 -1.35
CA TYR A 74 0.73 -4.92 -0.15
C TYR A 74 1.45 -6.24 -0.44
N VAL A 75 1.34 -6.76 -1.66
CA VAL A 75 2.00 -8.01 -2.10
C VAL A 75 3.38 -7.73 -2.68
N LEU A 76 3.63 -6.52 -3.22
CA LEU A 76 4.90 -6.14 -3.82
C LEU A 76 6.14 -6.42 -2.94
N PRO A 77 6.11 -6.16 -1.62
CA PRO A 77 7.24 -6.45 -0.75
C PRO A 77 7.65 -7.93 -0.71
N PHE A 78 6.71 -8.84 -0.98
CA PHE A 78 6.96 -10.30 -0.95
C PHE A 78 7.41 -10.87 -2.29
N ILE A 79 7.25 -10.13 -3.40
CA ILE A 79 7.72 -10.56 -4.72
C ILE A 79 9.25 -10.64 -4.71
N GLU A 80 9.78 -11.62 -5.42
CA GLU A 80 11.22 -11.84 -5.51
C GLU A 80 11.93 -10.60 -6.09
N GLN A 81 12.82 -10.04 -5.29
CA GLN A 81 13.58 -8.83 -5.58
C GLN A 81 14.89 -8.83 -4.80
N PRO A 82 15.89 -7.99 -5.18
CA PRO A 82 17.03 -7.75 -4.32
C PRO A 82 16.55 -7.24 -2.96
N ARG A 83 17.19 -7.72 -1.91
CA ARG A 83 16.79 -7.39 -0.54
C ARG A 83 17.97 -6.80 0.23
N MET A 84 17.64 -5.84 1.08
CA MET A 84 18.49 -5.46 2.21
C MET A 84 18.20 -6.43 3.37
N HIS A 85 18.71 -6.16 4.54
CA HIS A 85 18.40 -6.95 5.73
C HIS A 85 16.89 -7.02 5.99
N GLY A 86 16.41 -8.20 6.35
CA GLY A 86 14.99 -8.41 6.65
C GLY A 86 14.68 -9.86 7.03
N ILE A 87 13.39 -10.18 7.07
CA ILE A 87 12.89 -11.50 7.47
C ILE A 87 13.44 -12.65 6.59
N TYR A 88 13.82 -12.36 5.35
CA TYR A 88 14.34 -13.36 4.41
C TYR A 88 15.75 -13.81 4.76
N ASP A 89 16.60 -12.95 5.36
CA ASP A 89 17.92 -13.33 5.85
C ASP A 89 17.76 -14.38 6.95
N TRP A 90 16.80 -14.18 7.84
CA TRP A 90 16.49 -15.14 8.90
C TRP A 90 15.95 -16.47 8.36
N LEU A 91 15.07 -16.42 7.37
CA LEU A 91 14.56 -17.64 6.72
C LEU A 91 15.64 -18.41 5.96
N ASN A 92 16.68 -17.71 5.48
CA ASN A 92 17.86 -18.32 4.82
C ASN A 92 18.93 -18.77 5.81
N GLY A 93 18.72 -18.61 7.12
CA GLY A 93 19.68 -19.02 8.14
C GLY A 93 20.82 -18.01 8.39
N GLU A 94 20.77 -16.82 7.78
CA GLU A 94 21.72 -15.74 7.99
C GLU A 94 21.33 -14.96 9.25
N PHE A 95 21.99 -15.26 10.36
CA PHE A 95 21.73 -14.61 11.63
C PHE A 95 22.53 -13.31 11.75
N VAL A 96 21.86 -12.18 11.50
CA VAL A 96 22.42 -10.85 11.78
C VAL A 96 21.79 -10.34 13.08
N PHE A 97 22.62 -9.98 14.06
CA PHE A 97 22.16 -9.52 15.39
C PHE A 97 21.13 -8.39 15.29
N PHE A 98 21.28 -7.51 14.31
CA PHE A 98 20.33 -6.43 14.04
C PHE A 98 18.91 -6.93 13.72
N ASN A 99 18.78 -8.07 13.05
CA ASN A 99 17.48 -8.65 12.66
C ASN A 99 16.67 -9.15 13.87
N VAL A 100 17.31 -9.43 15.02
CA VAL A 100 16.62 -9.92 16.23
C VAL A 100 15.62 -8.89 16.78
N LEU A 101 15.96 -7.60 16.72
CA LEU A 101 15.06 -6.52 17.16
C LEU A 101 14.23 -5.95 16.02
N TYR A 102 14.85 -5.82 14.85
CA TYR A 102 14.26 -5.18 13.69
C TYR A 102 13.03 -5.92 13.15
N ILE A 103 13.09 -7.24 13.01
CA ILE A 103 11.98 -8.04 12.50
C ILE A 103 10.77 -8.02 13.44
N PRO A 104 10.89 -8.31 14.76
CA PRO A 104 9.76 -8.22 15.66
C PRO A 104 9.15 -6.82 15.74
N VAL A 105 9.98 -5.78 15.76
CA VAL A 105 9.50 -4.39 15.81
C VAL A 105 8.71 -4.05 14.54
N SER A 106 9.26 -4.37 13.36
CA SER A 106 8.57 -4.14 12.08
C SER A 106 7.26 -4.91 11.99
N PHE A 107 7.23 -6.16 12.46
CA PHE A 107 6.02 -6.96 12.51
C PHE A 107 4.97 -6.38 13.47
N LEU A 108 5.38 -5.99 14.67
CA LEU A 108 4.46 -5.37 15.65
C LEU A 108 3.90 -4.03 15.13
N LEU A 109 4.72 -3.22 14.46
CA LEU A 109 4.26 -2.00 13.81
C LEU A 109 3.24 -2.30 12.71
N PHE A 110 3.49 -3.32 11.89
CA PHE A 110 2.53 -3.75 10.87
C PHE A 110 1.19 -4.19 11.47
N VAL A 111 1.21 -5.06 12.48
CA VAL A 111 0.00 -5.51 13.17
C VAL A 111 -0.74 -4.34 13.83
N TYR A 112 0.00 -3.41 14.41
CA TYR A 112 -0.61 -2.24 15.05
C TYR A 112 -1.26 -1.31 14.04
N PHE A 113 -0.52 -0.85 13.03
CA PHE A 113 -1.03 0.17 12.11
C PHE A 113 -2.03 -0.39 11.11
N PHE A 114 -1.74 -1.51 10.49
CA PHE A 114 -2.63 -2.12 9.53
C PHE A 114 -3.79 -2.87 10.21
N GLY A 115 -3.49 -3.69 11.21
CA GLY A 115 -4.50 -4.49 11.92
C GLY A 115 -5.37 -3.67 12.86
N ILE A 116 -4.78 -3.10 13.92
CA ILE A 116 -5.55 -2.46 14.99
C ILE A 116 -6.03 -1.07 14.60
N TRP A 117 -5.10 -0.22 14.18
CA TRP A 117 -5.38 1.17 13.82
C TRP A 117 -6.24 1.25 12.55
N GLY A 118 -5.85 0.54 11.49
CA GLY A 118 -6.59 0.50 10.22
C GLY A 118 -8.01 -0.02 10.41
N LYS A 119 -8.17 -1.18 11.07
CA LYS A 119 -9.50 -1.74 11.37
C LYS A 119 -10.37 -0.77 12.15
N LYS A 120 -9.84 -0.13 13.18
CA LYS A 120 -10.59 0.80 14.03
C LYS A 120 -11.00 2.07 13.27
N SER A 121 -10.11 2.63 12.43
CA SER A 121 -10.42 3.82 11.63
C SER A 121 -11.45 3.52 10.53
N VAL A 122 -11.35 2.37 9.87
CA VAL A 122 -12.33 1.92 8.86
C VAL A 122 -13.68 1.65 9.51
N SER A 123 -13.74 0.95 10.65
CA SER A 123 -15.00 0.68 11.36
C SER A 123 -15.72 1.95 11.74
N GLN A 124 -15.03 2.94 12.31
CA GLN A 124 -15.62 4.23 12.67
C GLN A 124 -16.14 5.00 11.45
N ASN A 125 -15.41 4.95 10.33
CA ASN A 125 -15.85 5.57 9.09
C ASN A 125 -17.10 4.89 8.51
N ILE A 126 -17.13 3.56 8.48
CA ILE A 126 -18.29 2.78 7.98
C ILE A 126 -19.51 3.03 8.86
N GLU A 127 -19.35 3.05 10.17
CA GLU A 127 -20.45 3.31 11.12
C GLU A 127 -21.05 4.70 10.87
N ALA A 128 -20.23 5.71 10.64
CA ALA A 128 -20.68 7.08 10.40
C ALA A 128 -21.29 7.31 9.02
N THR A 129 -20.81 6.61 7.98
CA THR A 129 -21.23 6.81 6.59
C THR A 129 -22.20 5.76 6.10
N LYS A 130 -22.31 4.64 6.81
CA LYS A 130 -22.94 3.39 6.34
C LYS A 130 -22.34 2.84 5.04
N SER A 131 -21.17 3.35 4.65
CA SER A 131 -20.43 2.94 3.46
C SER A 131 -18.96 3.34 3.57
N ALA A 132 -18.04 2.49 3.16
CA ALA A 132 -16.62 2.82 3.09
C ALA A 132 -16.31 3.84 1.96
N PHE A 133 -17.26 4.09 1.06
CA PHE A 133 -17.08 4.88 -0.16
C PHE A 133 -17.54 6.34 -0.02
N TYR A 134 -18.55 6.60 0.81
CA TYR A 134 -19.11 7.95 0.93
C TYR A 134 -18.46 8.75 2.06
N ALA A 135 -18.33 10.05 1.86
CA ALA A 135 -17.93 10.95 2.93
C ALA A 135 -19.00 10.96 4.06
N PRO A 136 -18.57 11.02 5.32
CA PRO A 136 -19.50 11.12 6.43
C PRO A 136 -20.35 12.40 6.35
N SER A 137 -21.63 12.28 6.67
CA SER A 137 -22.56 13.41 6.73
C SER A 137 -22.25 14.36 7.90
N LYS A 138 -21.51 13.89 8.89
CA LYS A 138 -21.04 14.64 10.05
C LYS A 138 -19.54 14.50 10.19
N LEU A 139 -18.89 15.56 10.68
CA LEU A 139 -17.48 15.50 11.03
C LEU A 139 -17.27 14.47 12.16
N LEU A 140 -16.38 13.51 11.92
CA LEU A 140 -16.01 12.53 12.92
C LEU A 140 -15.02 13.16 13.89
N THR A 141 -15.46 13.41 15.12
CA THR A 141 -14.64 14.06 16.17
C THR A 141 -14.32 13.11 17.33
N GLU A 142 -14.72 11.85 17.23
CA GLU A 142 -14.56 10.85 18.29
C GLU A 142 -13.52 9.78 17.96
N GLY A 143 -13.04 9.10 18.97
CA GLY A 143 -12.13 7.96 18.85
C GLY A 143 -10.79 8.33 18.21
N ILE A 144 -10.40 7.65 17.12
CA ILE A 144 -9.16 7.92 16.40
C ILE A 144 -9.23 9.27 15.66
N TYR A 145 -10.41 9.64 15.16
CA TYR A 145 -10.65 10.90 14.45
C TYR A 145 -10.57 12.13 15.37
N ALA A 146 -10.68 11.97 16.67
CA ALA A 146 -10.41 13.05 17.65
C ALA A 146 -8.94 13.46 17.70
N ARG A 147 -8.04 12.57 17.31
CA ARG A 147 -6.59 12.77 17.40
C ARG A 147 -5.94 13.07 16.07
N VAL A 148 -6.50 12.52 14.99
CA VAL A 148 -5.90 12.56 13.65
C VAL A 148 -6.98 12.77 12.61
N GLN A 149 -6.80 13.74 11.73
CA GLN A 149 -7.78 14.12 10.70
C GLN A 149 -7.99 13.04 9.64
N HIS A 150 -6.95 12.30 9.25
CA HIS A 150 -6.99 11.26 8.23
C HIS A 150 -6.38 9.94 8.72
N PRO A 151 -6.99 9.30 9.75
CA PRO A 151 -6.40 8.14 10.41
C PRO A 151 -6.29 6.90 9.51
N MET A 152 -7.17 6.74 8.52
CA MET A 152 -7.13 5.64 7.56
C MET A 152 -5.87 5.71 6.71
N ILE A 153 -5.56 6.88 6.15
CA ILE A 153 -4.39 7.08 5.28
C ILE A 153 -3.08 6.93 6.09
N ILE A 154 -3.05 7.47 7.32
CA ILE A 154 -1.88 7.32 8.19
C ILE A 154 -1.65 5.84 8.54
N GLY A 155 -2.72 5.10 8.87
CA GLY A 155 -2.63 3.67 9.14
C GLY A 155 -2.13 2.89 7.94
N ASP A 156 -2.56 3.25 6.75
CA ASP A 156 -2.16 2.66 5.49
C ASP A 156 -0.68 2.91 5.18
N ILE A 157 -0.23 4.17 5.23
CA ILE A 157 1.17 4.54 5.01
C ILE A 157 2.10 3.85 6.01
N LEU A 158 1.79 3.92 7.31
CA LEU A 158 2.65 3.35 8.34
C LEU A 158 2.61 1.82 8.36
N GLY A 159 1.47 1.21 8.05
CA GLY A 159 1.34 -0.22 7.87
C GLY A 159 2.16 -0.72 6.68
N HIS A 160 2.08 -0.04 5.55
CA HIS A 160 2.88 -0.37 4.37
C HIS A 160 4.39 -0.14 4.61
N PHE A 161 4.76 0.96 5.24
CA PHE A 161 6.15 1.22 5.64
C PHE A 161 6.71 0.09 6.51
N SER A 162 5.95 -0.35 7.49
CA SER A 162 6.34 -1.47 8.36
C SER A 162 6.55 -2.77 7.59
N LEU A 163 5.73 -3.00 6.55
CA LEU A 163 5.83 -4.15 5.67
C LEU A 163 7.08 -4.08 4.77
N VAL A 164 7.37 -2.90 4.22
CA VAL A 164 8.60 -2.65 3.44
C VAL A 164 9.83 -2.89 4.30
N LEU A 165 9.84 -2.39 5.53
CA LEU A 165 10.89 -2.65 6.49
C LEU A 165 11.04 -4.14 6.77
N LEU A 166 9.96 -4.83 7.12
CA LEU A 166 9.95 -6.25 7.46
C LEU A 166 10.56 -7.12 6.36
N THR A 167 10.27 -6.82 5.10
CA THR A 167 10.71 -7.61 3.95
C THR A 167 12.06 -7.18 3.38
N GLY A 168 12.49 -5.95 3.62
CA GLY A 168 13.75 -5.39 3.12
C GLY A 168 13.86 -5.29 1.60
N GLY A 169 12.74 -5.32 0.86
CA GLY A 169 12.73 -5.30 -0.61
C GLY A 169 13.18 -3.97 -1.19
N ILE A 170 14.28 -3.97 -1.97
CA ILE A 170 14.89 -2.74 -2.51
C ILE A 170 13.95 -2.03 -3.48
N TYR A 171 13.32 -2.76 -4.41
CA TYR A 171 12.41 -2.15 -5.39
C TYR A 171 11.20 -1.53 -4.72
N THR A 172 10.64 -2.22 -3.71
CA THR A 172 9.51 -1.70 -2.94
C THR A 172 9.90 -0.47 -2.12
N CYS A 173 11.11 -0.46 -1.57
CA CYS A 173 11.65 0.70 -0.84
C CYS A 173 11.79 1.94 -1.74
N ILE A 174 12.24 1.76 -2.99
CA ILE A 174 12.35 2.85 -3.97
C ILE A 174 10.97 3.36 -4.40
N LEU A 175 9.98 2.49 -4.53
CA LEU A 175 8.62 2.85 -4.94
C LEU A 175 7.77 3.43 -3.81
N PHE A 176 8.11 3.14 -2.56
CA PHE A 176 7.35 3.59 -1.39
C PHE A 176 7.15 5.12 -1.32
N PRO A 177 8.15 5.98 -1.60
CA PRO A 177 7.95 7.43 -1.65
C PRO A 177 6.89 7.87 -2.67
N ILE A 178 6.78 7.19 -3.82
CA ILE A 178 5.76 7.48 -4.84
C ILE A 178 4.36 7.19 -4.28
N TYR A 179 4.21 6.06 -3.61
CA TYR A 179 2.98 5.68 -2.94
C TYR A 179 2.58 6.72 -1.88
N VAL A 180 3.49 7.08 -0.98
CA VAL A 180 3.26 8.12 0.04
C VAL A 180 2.87 9.45 -0.59
N PHE A 181 3.53 9.84 -1.69
CA PHE A 181 3.20 11.08 -2.40
C PHE A 181 1.75 11.07 -2.92
N ILE A 182 1.31 9.95 -3.50
CA ILE A 182 -0.07 9.81 -3.99
C ILE A 182 -1.07 9.95 -2.83
N ASP A 183 -0.83 9.28 -1.71
CA ASP A 183 -1.69 9.35 -0.53
C ASP A 183 -1.75 10.76 0.08
N LEU A 184 -0.62 11.42 0.23
CA LEU A 184 -0.56 12.79 0.73
C LEU A 184 -1.21 13.79 -0.23
N PHE A 185 -1.07 13.58 -1.54
CA PHE A 185 -1.74 14.40 -2.55
C PHE A 185 -3.26 14.27 -2.44
N MET A 186 -3.77 13.07 -2.16
CA MET A 186 -5.19 12.84 -1.93
C MET A 186 -5.72 13.54 -0.68
N ILE A 187 -4.96 13.54 0.42
CA ILE A 187 -5.31 14.34 1.62
C ILE A 187 -5.50 15.80 1.23
N LYS A 188 -4.55 16.38 0.48
CA LYS A 188 -4.60 17.79 0.07
C LYS A 188 -5.83 18.14 -0.77
N ILE A 189 -6.32 17.19 -1.57
CA ILE A 189 -7.54 17.40 -2.38
C ILE A 189 -8.80 17.30 -1.54
N GLN A 190 -8.82 16.42 -0.52
CA GLN A 190 -9.99 16.24 0.36
C GLN A 190 -10.22 17.42 1.32
N VAL A 191 -9.17 18.16 1.65
CA VAL A 191 -9.24 19.30 2.59
C VAL A 191 -9.74 20.60 1.91
N LYS A 192 -9.75 20.66 0.58
CA LYS A 192 -10.33 21.76 -0.20
C LYS A 192 -11.81 21.55 -0.48
#